data_1764a6adc839ed0488e3fe38399f542e
#
_entry.id   1764a6adc839ed0488e3fe38399f542e
#
_cell.length_a   1.000
_cell.length_b   1.000
_cell.length_c   1.000
_cell.angle_alpha   90.00
_cell.angle_beta   90.00
_cell.angle_gamma   90.00
#
_symmetry.space_group_name_H-M   'P 1'
#
loop_
_entity.id
_entity.type
_entity.pdbx_description
1 polymer ?
#
loop_
_entity_poly.entity_id
_entity_poly.type
_entity_poly.pdbx_seq_one_letter_code
_entity_poly.pdbx_strand_id
1 'polypeptide(L)'
;MDSLKIGNITLPHRAVFGPMAGFTDAPCRRLMAQHGAGFTVSEMVSSRALVYHDHKTVSLLKAEPNGAPYGVQIFGEVPQIMGEAAAAIEEYQFGFLDINMG
;
A
#
# COMPACT_ATOMS: atom_id res chain seq x y z
N MET A 1 -3.98 -14.59 20.59
CA MET A 1 -4.58 -14.80 19.26
C MET A 1 -3.48 -15.13 18.27
N ASP A 2 -3.69 -16.16 17.46
CA ASP A 2 -2.68 -16.59 16.52
C ASP A 2 -2.42 -15.52 15.47
N SER A 3 -1.16 -15.37 15.10
CA SER A 3 -0.77 -14.47 14.02
C SER A 3 -1.27 -15.00 12.67
N LEU A 4 -1.52 -14.11 11.76
CA LEU A 4 -1.92 -14.43 10.40
C LEU A 4 -0.73 -14.19 9.46
N LYS A 5 -0.51 -15.11 8.54
CA LYS A 5 0.53 -14.96 7.52
C LYS A 5 -0.09 -14.73 6.15
N ILE A 6 0.48 -13.76 5.43
CA ILE A 6 0.18 -13.54 4.01
C ILE A 6 1.53 -13.58 3.27
N GLY A 7 1.75 -14.63 2.48
CA GLY A 7 3.06 -14.86 1.90
C GLY A 7 4.12 -15.02 2.99
N ASN A 8 5.16 -14.20 2.91
CA ASN A 8 6.24 -14.19 3.91
C ASN A 8 6.00 -13.21 5.05
N ILE A 9 4.87 -12.51 5.03
CA ILE A 9 4.61 -11.44 5.99
C ILE A 9 3.73 -11.98 7.11
N THR A 10 4.21 -11.83 8.34
CA THR A 10 3.43 -12.19 9.53
C THR A 10 2.74 -10.91 10.02
N LEU A 11 1.42 -10.96 10.10
CA LEU A 11 0.63 -9.85 10.60
C LEU A 11 0.50 -9.95 12.11
N PRO A 12 0.78 -8.88 12.86
CA PRO A 12 0.65 -8.92 14.32
C PRO A 12 -0.81 -9.06 14.77
N HIS A 13 -1.75 -8.62 13.93
CA HIS A 13 -3.18 -8.69 14.26
C HIS A 13 -3.96 -9.08 13.00
N ARG A 14 -5.17 -9.59 13.19
CA ARG A 14 -6.02 -10.01 12.08
C ARG A 14 -6.90 -8.90 11.52
N ALA A 15 -7.08 -7.82 12.28
CA ALA A 15 -7.84 -6.67 11.82
C ALA A 15 -6.93 -5.81 10.94
N VAL A 16 -7.42 -5.43 9.78
CA VAL A 16 -6.67 -4.63 8.82
C VAL A 16 -7.43 -3.34 8.53
N PHE A 17 -6.68 -2.31 8.15
CA PHE A 17 -7.29 -1.04 7.79
C PHE A 17 -7.30 -0.90 6.28
N GLY A 18 -8.51 -0.91 5.70
CA GLY A 18 -8.69 -0.82 4.26
C GLY A 18 -8.36 0.57 3.72
N PRO A 19 -7.98 0.66 2.44
CA PRO A 19 -7.64 1.94 1.84
C PRO A 19 -8.87 2.81 1.59
N MET A 20 -8.70 4.13 1.72
CA MET A 20 -9.75 5.08 1.42
C MET A 20 -9.12 6.37 0.88
N ALA A 21 -9.43 6.69 -0.37
CA ALA A 21 -8.89 7.88 -1.02
C ALA A 21 -9.21 9.14 -0.21
N GLY A 22 -8.21 9.99 -0.02
CA GLY A 22 -8.32 11.19 0.77
C GLY A 22 -8.16 11.00 2.27
N PHE A 23 -8.07 9.75 2.75
CA PHE A 23 -7.99 9.46 4.18
C PHE A 23 -6.79 8.61 4.57
N THR A 24 -6.43 7.59 3.79
CA THR A 24 -5.39 6.63 4.17
C THR A 24 -3.99 7.09 3.76
N ASP A 25 -3.64 8.33 4.08
CA ASP A 25 -2.28 8.85 3.92
C ASP A 25 -1.33 8.26 4.98
N ALA A 26 -0.05 8.60 4.89
CA ALA A 26 0.94 8.04 5.79
C ALA A 26 0.65 8.32 7.28
N PRO A 27 0.28 9.55 7.67
CA PRO A 27 -0.10 9.79 9.07
C PRO A 27 -1.30 8.97 9.53
N CYS A 28 -2.32 8.81 8.69
CA CYS A 28 -3.49 8.01 9.02
C CYS A 28 -3.11 6.53 9.20
N ARG A 29 -2.32 5.98 8.29
CA ARG A 29 -1.86 4.59 8.38
C ARG A 29 -1.03 4.37 9.64
N ARG A 30 -0.16 5.33 9.99
CA ARG A 30 0.63 5.25 11.21
C ARG A 30 -0.28 5.19 12.45
N LEU A 31 -1.29 6.05 12.48
CA LEU A 31 -2.23 6.08 13.60
C LEU A 31 -2.98 4.75 13.74
N MET A 32 -3.45 4.19 12.62
CA MET A 32 -4.14 2.92 12.63
C MET A 32 -3.22 1.78 13.08
N ALA A 33 -1.95 1.80 12.67
CA ALA A 33 -0.97 0.81 13.11
C ALA A 33 -0.76 0.89 14.64
N GLN A 34 -0.70 2.10 15.19
CA GLN A 34 -0.57 2.31 16.62
C GLN A 34 -1.77 1.77 17.40
N HIS A 35 -2.94 1.74 16.77
CA HIS A 35 -4.17 1.22 17.37
C HIS A 35 -4.45 -0.24 17.03
N GLY A 36 -3.46 -0.95 16.51
CA GLY A 36 -3.54 -2.41 16.36
C GLY A 36 -3.92 -2.93 14.99
N ALA A 37 -3.87 -2.10 13.94
CA ALA A 37 -4.07 -2.63 12.60
C ALA A 37 -2.95 -3.63 12.25
N GLY A 38 -3.33 -4.78 11.72
CA GLY A 38 -2.37 -5.82 11.34
C GLY A 38 -1.59 -5.45 10.09
N PHE A 39 -2.23 -4.76 9.16
CA PHE A 39 -1.56 -4.06 8.07
C PHE A 39 -2.42 -2.88 7.63
N THR A 40 -1.79 -1.99 6.88
CA THR A 40 -2.46 -0.83 6.27
C THR A 40 -2.13 -0.80 4.79
N VAL A 41 -3.00 -0.14 4.01
CA VAL A 41 -2.83 -0.04 2.56
C VAL A 41 -2.90 1.44 2.17
N SER A 42 -2.08 1.84 1.21
CA SER A 42 -2.07 3.22 0.72
C SER A 42 -3.41 3.59 0.06
N GLU A 43 -3.63 4.88 -0.11
CA GLU A 43 -4.65 5.33 -1.06
C GLU A 43 -4.36 4.72 -2.43
N MET A 44 -5.39 4.57 -3.26
CA MET A 44 -5.18 4.00 -4.58
C MET A 44 -4.31 4.92 -5.44
N VAL A 45 -3.33 4.32 -6.07
CA VAL A 45 -2.32 5.02 -6.85
C VAL A 45 -2.50 4.70 -8.32
N SER A 46 -2.56 5.73 -9.16
CA SER A 46 -2.69 5.54 -10.61
C SER A 46 -1.43 4.90 -11.17
N SER A 47 -1.60 3.75 -11.84
CA SER A 47 -0.48 3.08 -12.51
C SER A 47 0.15 3.96 -13.57
N ARG A 48 -0.68 4.68 -14.33
CA ARG A 48 -0.20 5.60 -15.37
C ARG A 48 0.62 6.74 -14.77
N ALA A 49 0.15 7.31 -13.67
CA ALA A 49 0.88 8.38 -12.99
C ALA A 49 2.22 7.88 -12.44
N LEU A 50 2.29 6.65 -11.95
CA LEU A 50 3.53 6.05 -11.49
C LEU A 50 4.55 5.91 -12.62
N VAL A 51 4.10 5.42 -13.77
CA VAL A 51 4.98 5.25 -14.94
C VAL A 51 5.55 6.59 -15.39
N TYR A 52 4.77 7.67 -15.28
CA TYR A 52 5.22 9.02 -15.65
C TYR A 52 5.90 9.78 -14.52
N HIS A 53 6.18 9.13 -13.38
CA HIS A 53 6.92 9.71 -12.24
C HIS A 53 6.28 10.98 -11.68
N ASP A 54 4.96 11.00 -11.56
CA ASP A 54 4.24 12.13 -10.97
C ASP A 54 4.63 12.31 -9.49
N HIS A 55 5.11 13.51 -9.13
CA HIS A 55 5.58 13.78 -7.76
C HIS A 55 4.53 13.59 -6.69
N LYS A 56 3.30 13.98 -6.97
CA LYS A 56 2.21 13.83 -6.02
C LYS A 56 1.92 12.36 -5.77
N THR A 57 1.94 11.57 -6.85
CA THR A 57 1.74 10.12 -6.76
C THR A 57 2.85 9.46 -5.98
N VAL A 58 4.10 9.82 -6.27
CA VAL A 58 5.26 9.27 -5.56
C VAL A 58 5.16 9.57 -4.06
N SER A 59 4.66 10.73 -3.69
CA SER A 59 4.51 11.07 -2.26
C SER A 59 3.55 10.16 -1.51
N LEU A 60 2.59 9.54 -2.21
CA LEU A 60 1.67 8.59 -1.60
C LEU A 60 2.32 7.25 -1.26
N LEU A 61 3.49 6.98 -1.82
CA LEU A 61 4.21 5.71 -1.62
C LEU A 61 5.08 5.69 -0.37
N LYS A 62 5.17 6.79 0.36
CA LYS A 62 6.03 6.86 1.53
C LYS A 62 5.58 5.88 2.60
N ALA A 63 6.50 4.98 2.98
CA ALA A 63 6.29 4.08 4.08
C ALA A 63 6.54 4.81 5.40
N GLU A 64 5.74 4.50 6.40
CA GLU A 64 6.01 4.95 7.76
C GLU A 64 6.90 3.92 8.45
N PRO A 65 7.92 4.35 9.19
CA PRO A 65 8.93 3.43 9.73
C PRO A 65 8.50 2.64 10.96
N ASN A 66 7.26 2.65 11.35
CA ASN A 66 6.87 2.19 12.68
C ASN A 66 6.00 0.94 12.70
N GLY A 67 6.35 -0.05 11.93
CA GLY A 67 6.10 -1.38 12.38
C GLY A 67 5.02 -2.20 11.73
N ALA A 68 3.86 -1.69 11.41
CA ALA A 68 2.84 -2.53 10.76
C ALA A 68 3.21 -2.77 9.30
N PRO A 69 2.99 -3.98 8.78
CA PRO A 69 3.15 -4.21 7.34
C PRO A 69 2.29 -3.24 6.53
N TYR A 70 2.84 -2.79 5.42
CA TYR A 70 2.23 -1.75 4.61
C TYR A 70 2.16 -2.20 3.16
N GLY A 71 1.01 -2.01 2.55
CA GLY A 71 0.77 -2.32 1.15
C GLY A 71 0.53 -1.09 0.31
N VAL A 72 0.85 -1.20 -0.96
CA VAL A 72 0.54 -0.17 -1.95
C VAL A 72 -0.60 -0.67 -2.82
N GLN A 73 -1.65 0.13 -2.96
CA GLN A 73 -2.74 -0.21 -3.87
C GLN A 73 -2.60 0.59 -5.16
N ILE A 74 -2.62 -0.11 -6.29
CA ILE A 74 -2.60 0.53 -7.61
C ILE A 74 -3.90 0.25 -8.35
N PHE A 75 -4.23 1.14 -9.28
CA PHE A 75 -5.36 0.95 -10.18
C PHE A 75 -4.98 1.37 -11.58
N GLY A 76 -5.72 0.85 -12.55
CA GLY A 76 -5.52 1.17 -13.96
C GLY A 76 -6.28 0.18 -14.83
N GLU A 77 -6.40 0.51 -16.11
CA GLU A 77 -7.16 -0.31 -17.05
C GLU A 77 -6.30 -0.98 -18.12
N VAL A 78 -5.03 -0.59 -18.23
CA VAL A 78 -4.10 -1.15 -19.24
C VAL A 78 -3.16 -2.12 -18.56
N PRO A 79 -3.24 -3.43 -18.86
CA PRO A 79 -2.43 -4.44 -18.17
C PRO A 79 -0.92 -4.19 -18.26
N GLN A 80 -0.43 -3.74 -19.40
CA GLN A 80 1.00 -3.48 -19.57
C GLN A 80 1.46 -2.34 -18.67
N ILE A 81 0.69 -1.27 -18.58
CA ILE A 81 1.03 -0.14 -17.70
C ILE A 81 0.96 -0.57 -16.24
N MET A 82 -0.01 -1.41 -15.88
CA MET A 82 -0.09 -1.97 -14.53
C MET A 82 1.17 -2.76 -14.18
N GLY A 83 1.66 -3.58 -15.12
CA GLY A 83 2.90 -4.33 -14.92
C GLY A 83 4.12 -3.44 -14.77
N GLU A 84 4.24 -2.40 -15.59
CA GLU A 84 5.33 -1.43 -15.51
C GLU A 84 5.28 -0.65 -14.19
N ALA A 85 4.09 -0.26 -13.75
CA ALA A 85 3.92 0.41 -12.48
C ALA A 85 4.32 -0.48 -11.31
N ALA A 86 3.90 -1.74 -11.34
CA ALA A 86 4.28 -2.70 -10.30
C ALA A 86 5.79 -2.86 -10.21
N ALA A 87 6.48 -2.94 -11.36
CA ALA A 87 7.92 -3.02 -11.41
C ALA A 87 8.59 -1.74 -10.88
N ALA A 88 8.03 -0.58 -11.22
CA ALA A 88 8.59 0.71 -10.80
C ALA A 88 8.56 0.91 -9.30
N ILE A 89 7.58 0.35 -8.60
CA ILE A 89 7.47 0.54 -7.15
C ILE A 89 8.25 -0.48 -6.33
N GLU A 90 8.89 -1.45 -6.95
CA GLU A 90 9.71 -2.44 -6.22
C GLU A 90 10.83 -1.79 -5.41
N GLU A 91 11.32 -0.63 -5.83
CA GLU A 91 12.36 0.09 -5.10
C GLU A 91 11.87 0.68 -3.78
N TYR A 92 10.58 0.82 -3.61
CA TYR A 92 10.00 1.32 -2.36
C TYR A 92 9.77 0.16 -1.40
N GLN A 93 10.05 0.39 -0.13
CA GLN A 93 9.92 -0.67 0.88
C GLN A 93 8.47 -0.84 1.30
N PHE A 94 7.79 -1.79 0.68
CA PHE A 94 6.42 -2.15 1.05
C PHE A 94 6.31 -3.68 1.10
N GLY A 95 5.30 -4.16 1.82
CA GLY A 95 5.16 -5.60 2.04
C GLY A 95 4.40 -6.32 0.94
N PHE A 96 3.43 -5.66 0.32
CA PHE A 96 2.60 -6.31 -0.71
C PHE A 96 1.96 -5.28 -1.60
N LEU A 97 1.56 -5.76 -2.78
CA LEU A 97 0.86 -4.95 -3.78
C LEU A 97 -0.60 -5.38 -3.81
N ASP A 98 -1.48 -4.42 -3.74
CA ASP A 98 -2.91 -4.63 -3.85
C ASP A 98 -3.41 -4.03 -5.16
N ILE A 99 -4.29 -4.74 -5.85
CA ILE A 99 -4.81 -4.29 -7.15
C ILE A 99 -6.29 -3.95 -6.99
N ASN A 100 -6.62 -2.68 -7.24
CA ASN A 100 -7.99 -2.24 -7.26
C ASN A 100 -8.60 -2.57 -8.63
N MET A 101 -9.63 -3.38 -8.63
CA MET A 101 -10.28 -3.82 -9.87
C MET A 101 -11.67 -3.21 -10.06
N GLY A 102 -11.97 -2.16 -9.33
CA GLY A 102 -13.25 -1.47 -9.45
C GLY A 102 -14.24 -1.71 -8.35
#